data_5be1e417f5be9997beb16e80d6887f43
#
_entry.id   5be1e417f5be9997beb16e80d6887f43
#
_cell.length_a   1.000
_cell.length_b   1.000
_cell.length_c   1.000
_cell.angle_alpha   90.00
_cell.angle_beta   90.00
_cell.angle_gamma   90.00
#
_symmetry.space_group_name_H-M   'P 1'
#
loop_
_entity.id
_entity.type
_entity.pdbx_description
1 polymer ?
#
loop_
_entity_poly.entity_id
_entity_poly.type
_entity_poly.pdbx_seq_one_letter_code
_entity_poly.pdbx_strand_id
1 'polypeptide(L)'
;VAESESIGGTITQAAAEATGLLAGTPVAIGAGDVPCTVTGASALETGAAMAVLGTTCMIGVVHDRPVFTPPDLGLLFTMPGERWYRAMVNVAGTLNLDWAVETLLPDLASKPDLYQRIEAMIAPLPIGSEGVTYLPYLSESGIIAPVVDVEARAGFHGLTPRHGRPHMVRAVYEGVVLALRDLYRELDGGSREILLTGGGARSPMWTQMVADALGATVLVPEGTEFGARGAALLAATAIGRFGSIREASVSTRAIQRRHEPDAALAPQWDQAFAAYRRHRDKILAR
;
A
#
# COMPACT_ATOMS: atom_id res chain seq x y z
N VAL A 1 23.39 3.27 18.25
CA VAL A 1 22.28 2.60 17.55
C VAL A 1 22.11 1.24 18.20
N ALA A 2 20.90 0.83 18.52
CA ALA A 2 20.58 -0.47 19.10
C ALA A 2 19.54 -1.17 18.22
N GLU A 3 19.49 -2.50 18.33
CA GLU A 3 18.52 -3.31 17.59
C GLU A 3 17.09 -3.06 18.07
N SER A 4 16.13 -3.12 17.16
CA SER A 4 14.72 -2.83 17.43
C SER A 4 14.11 -3.74 18.51
N GLU A 5 14.55 -4.99 18.56
CA GLU A 5 14.16 -6.02 19.53
C GLU A 5 15.03 -6.05 20.80
N SER A 6 15.81 -4.99 21.06
CA SER A 6 16.57 -4.86 22.29
C SER A 6 15.76 -4.14 23.38
N ILE A 7 16.07 -4.43 24.64
CA ILE A 7 15.52 -3.67 25.77
C ILE A 7 16.26 -2.33 25.89
N GLY A 8 15.52 -1.24 25.74
CA GLY A 8 16.04 0.13 25.89
C GLY A 8 16.01 0.66 27.32
N GLY A 9 15.21 0.04 28.19
CA GLY A 9 15.02 0.46 29.56
C GLY A 9 13.83 -0.20 30.22
N THR A 10 13.34 0.42 31.31
CA THR A 10 12.12 -0.02 32.01
C THR A 10 11.22 1.18 32.33
N ILE A 11 9.93 0.94 32.52
CA ILE A 11 8.98 1.94 32.98
C ILE A 11 9.43 2.48 34.33
N THR A 12 9.67 3.78 34.41
CA THR A 12 10.04 4.46 35.67
C THR A 12 8.82 4.62 36.59
N GLN A 13 9.02 4.91 37.89
CA GLN A 13 7.93 5.15 38.80
C GLN A 13 7.05 6.33 38.34
N ALA A 14 7.65 7.43 37.89
CA ALA A 14 6.92 8.58 37.36
C ALA A 14 6.09 8.25 36.10
N ALA A 15 6.64 7.43 35.19
CA ALA A 15 5.90 6.97 34.01
C ALA A 15 4.75 6.02 34.41
N ALA A 16 4.95 5.16 35.40
CA ALA A 16 3.90 4.27 35.91
C ALA A 16 2.72 5.07 36.48
N GLU A 17 3.00 6.10 37.25
CA GLU A 17 1.97 7.01 37.83
C GLU A 17 1.21 7.77 36.74
N ALA A 18 1.89 8.21 35.68
CA ALA A 18 1.28 8.95 34.56
C ALA A 18 0.45 8.09 33.62
N THR A 19 0.80 6.81 33.46
CA THR A 19 0.23 5.94 32.40
C THR A 19 -0.61 4.78 32.95
N GLY A 20 -0.49 4.45 34.21
CA GLY A 20 -1.10 3.27 34.84
C GLY A 20 -0.37 1.95 34.54
N LEU A 21 0.77 1.99 33.83
CA LEU A 21 1.62 0.82 33.59
C LEU A 21 2.41 0.46 34.85
N LEU A 22 2.86 -0.79 34.96
CA LEU A 22 3.66 -1.24 36.09
C LEU A 22 5.10 -0.70 35.98
N ALA A 23 5.61 -0.10 37.09
CA ALA A 23 7.01 0.27 37.19
C ALA A 23 7.91 -0.98 37.03
N GLY A 24 9.04 -0.84 36.36
CA GLY A 24 9.96 -1.96 36.04
C GLY A 24 9.57 -2.77 34.83
N THR A 25 8.41 -2.54 34.18
CA THR A 25 8.08 -3.22 32.92
C THR A 25 9.14 -2.92 31.86
N PRO A 26 9.72 -3.96 31.21
CA PRO A 26 10.70 -3.76 30.13
C PRO A 26 10.11 -2.98 28.95
N VAL A 27 10.93 -2.09 28.37
CA VAL A 27 10.58 -1.29 27.20
C VAL A 27 11.55 -1.63 26.07
N ALA A 28 11.04 -2.17 24.98
CA ALA A 28 11.83 -2.42 23.77
C ALA A 28 12.18 -1.10 23.06
N ILE A 29 13.27 -1.08 22.34
CA ILE A 29 13.66 0.06 21.47
C ILE A 29 12.57 0.32 20.44
N GLY A 30 12.06 -0.75 19.79
CA GLY A 30 11.03 -0.63 18.77
C GLY A 30 11.58 -0.17 17.42
N ALA A 31 10.66 0.12 16.51
CA ALA A 31 10.97 0.60 15.16
C ALA A 31 9.94 1.65 14.73
N GLY A 32 10.17 2.32 13.60
CA GLY A 32 9.20 3.22 12.99
C GLY A 32 7.92 2.48 12.52
N ASP A 33 6.90 3.25 12.14
CA ASP A 33 5.58 2.75 11.72
C ASP A 33 5.65 1.78 10.53
N VAL A 34 6.40 2.13 9.46
CA VAL A 34 6.55 1.28 8.28
C VAL A 34 7.25 -0.03 8.61
N PRO A 35 8.44 -0.08 9.26
CA PRO A 35 9.06 -1.30 9.72
C PRO A 35 8.15 -2.15 10.61
N CYS A 36 7.43 -1.55 11.54
CA CYS A 36 6.46 -2.25 12.38
C CYS A 36 5.32 -2.85 11.53
N THR A 37 4.80 -2.10 10.56
CA THR A 37 3.71 -2.58 9.68
C THR A 37 4.15 -3.77 8.84
N VAL A 38 5.33 -3.71 8.22
CA VAL A 38 5.90 -4.81 7.44
C VAL A 38 6.14 -6.05 8.31
N THR A 39 6.67 -5.86 9.53
CA THR A 39 6.87 -6.94 10.52
C THR A 39 5.55 -7.58 10.94
N GLY A 40 4.56 -6.77 11.29
CA GLY A 40 3.25 -7.24 11.75
C GLY A 40 2.39 -7.86 10.66
N ALA A 41 2.63 -7.52 9.39
CA ALA A 41 2.01 -8.17 8.24
C ALA A 41 2.71 -9.48 7.83
N SER A 42 3.78 -9.87 8.53
CA SER A 42 4.60 -11.07 8.26
C SER A 42 5.30 -11.04 6.90
N ALA A 43 5.85 -9.87 6.53
CA ALA A 43 6.57 -9.64 5.27
C ALA A 43 8.08 -9.49 5.46
N LEU A 44 8.72 -10.20 6.41
CA LEU A 44 10.16 -10.05 6.70
C LEU A 44 11.09 -10.93 5.85
N GLU A 45 10.56 -11.81 5.02
CA GLU A 45 11.39 -12.67 4.16
C GLU A 45 12.01 -11.85 3.03
N THR A 46 13.28 -12.14 2.70
CA THR A 46 13.94 -11.54 1.53
C THR A 46 13.15 -11.83 0.26
N GLY A 47 12.89 -10.81 -0.54
CA GLY A 47 12.04 -10.88 -1.72
C GLY A 47 10.54 -10.72 -1.43
N ALA A 48 10.10 -10.70 -0.17
CA ALA A 48 8.72 -10.44 0.15
C ALA A 48 8.30 -9.04 -0.33
N ALA A 49 7.22 -8.97 -1.10
CA ALA A 49 6.63 -7.73 -1.53
C ALA A 49 5.42 -7.40 -0.64
N MET A 50 5.32 -6.15 -0.23
CA MET A 50 4.17 -5.65 0.53
C MET A 50 3.70 -4.32 -0.03
N ALA A 51 2.38 -4.16 -0.12
CA ALA A 51 1.75 -2.91 -0.50
C ALA A 51 0.77 -2.44 0.59
N VAL A 52 0.66 -1.14 0.72
CA VAL A 52 -0.36 -0.48 1.54
C VAL A 52 -1.24 0.36 0.62
N LEU A 53 -2.51 0.00 0.51
CA LEU A 53 -3.53 0.77 -0.18
C LEU A 53 -4.37 1.52 0.88
N GLY A 54 -3.78 2.57 1.41
CA GLY A 54 -4.35 3.47 2.41
C GLY A 54 -4.59 4.86 1.83
N THR A 55 -4.71 5.89 2.68
CA THR A 55 -4.80 7.30 2.26
C THR A 55 -3.66 7.64 1.29
N THR A 56 -2.45 7.18 1.58
CA THR A 56 -1.34 7.07 0.63
C THR A 56 -1.28 5.66 0.05
N CYS A 57 -0.56 5.49 -1.05
CA CYS A 57 -0.33 4.19 -1.67
C CYS A 57 1.19 3.92 -1.69
N MET A 58 1.62 2.82 -1.12
CA MET A 58 3.03 2.43 -1.04
C MET A 58 3.18 0.98 -1.43
N ILE A 59 4.27 0.65 -2.13
CA ILE A 59 4.68 -0.73 -2.38
C ILE A 59 6.19 -0.84 -2.23
N GLY A 60 6.67 -1.93 -1.67
CA GLY A 60 8.09 -2.17 -1.50
C GLY A 60 8.44 -3.65 -1.43
N VAL A 61 9.74 -3.92 -1.43
CA VAL A 61 10.33 -5.25 -1.39
C VAL A 61 11.37 -5.31 -0.26
N VAL A 62 11.38 -6.42 0.46
CA VAL A 62 12.35 -6.69 1.54
C VAL A 62 13.61 -7.30 0.95
N HIS A 63 14.76 -6.79 1.38
CA HIS A 63 16.10 -7.23 0.95
C HIS A 63 16.97 -7.60 2.16
N ASP A 64 17.99 -8.41 1.92
CA ASP A 64 19.04 -8.77 2.89
C ASP A 64 20.22 -7.79 2.89
N ARG A 65 20.17 -6.78 2.05
CA ARG A 65 21.15 -5.69 1.92
C ARG A 65 20.47 -4.39 1.52
N PRO A 66 21.08 -3.22 1.78
CA PRO A 66 20.54 -1.95 1.32
C PRO A 66 20.54 -1.88 -0.21
N VAL A 67 19.39 -1.51 -0.81
CA VAL A 67 19.20 -1.33 -2.26
C VAL A 67 18.83 0.12 -2.53
N PHE A 68 19.64 0.80 -3.35
CA PHE A 68 19.47 2.21 -3.69
C PHE A 68 19.04 2.42 -5.16
N THR A 69 18.67 1.34 -5.86
CA THR A 69 18.19 1.40 -7.24
C THR A 69 16.66 1.50 -7.28
N PRO A 70 16.08 2.41 -8.10
CA PRO A 70 16.74 3.49 -8.82
C PRO A 70 17.28 4.56 -7.85
N PRO A 71 18.39 5.26 -8.19
CA PRO A 71 18.94 6.30 -7.33
C PRO A 71 17.97 7.48 -7.22
N ASP A 72 18.04 8.20 -6.10
CA ASP A 72 17.30 9.45 -5.83
C ASP A 72 15.76 9.33 -5.85
N LEU A 73 15.22 8.11 -5.87
CA LEU A 73 13.80 7.82 -5.84
C LEU A 73 13.43 6.89 -4.69
N GLY A 74 12.20 7.07 -4.18
CA GLY A 74 11.60 6.20 -3.17
C GLY A 74 12.31 6.29 -1.81
N LEU A 75 12.02 5.32 -0.96
CA LEU A 75 12.46 5.26 0.43
C LEU A 75 13.19 3.94 0.70
N LEU A 76 14.17 3.97 1.59
CA LEU A 76 14.84 2.79 2.10
C LEU A 76 14.74 2.80 3.63
N PHE A 77 14.05 1.80 4.17
CA PHE A 77 13.89 1.60 5.60
C PHE A 77 14.83 0.50 6.08
N THR A 78 15.52 0.75 7.20
CA THR A 78 16.12 -0.33 7.99
C THR A 78 15.01 -1.09 8.70
N MET A 79 15.08 -2.42 8.66
CA MET A 79 14.09 -3.32 9.21
C MET A 79 14.68 -4.13 10.37
N PRO A 80 13.84 -4.58 11.32
CA PRO A 80 14.27 -5.55 12.31
C PRO A 80 14.86 -6.82 11.67
N GLY A 81 15.81 -7.48 12.33
CA GLY A 81 16.42 -8.71 11.87
C GLY A 81 17.38 -8.52 10.68
N GLU A 82 18.09 -7.42 10.63
CA GLU A 82 19.08 -7.11 9.58
C GLU A 82 18.52 -7.18 8.17
N ARG A 83 17.40 -6.50 7.94
CA ARG A 83 16.72 -6.41 6.66
C ARG A 83 16.55 -4.95 6.25
N TRP A 84 16.21 -4.74 4.99
CA TRP A 84 15.91 -3.44 4.41
C TRP A 84 14.63 -3.55 3.60
N TYR A 85 13.79 -2.54 3.68
CA TYR A 85 12.58 -2.45 2.88
C TYR A 85 12.71 -1.28 1.91
N ARG A 86 12.89 -1.61 0.63
CA ARG A 86 12.95 -0.63 -0.46
C ARG A 86 11.53 -0.35 -0.93
N ALA A 87 11.07 0.89 -0.83
CA ALA A 87 9.68 1.25 -1.11
C ALA A 87 9.54 2.44 -2.04
N MET A 88 8.48 2.44 -2.83
CA MET A 88 8.00 3.52 -3.67
C MET A 88 6.63 3.98 -3.18
N VAL A 89 6.36 5.29 -3.25
CA VAL A 89 5.14 5.88 -2.67
C VAL A 89 4.46 6.78 -3.70
N ASN A 90 3.13 6.64 -3.83
CA ASN A 90 2.23 7.67 -4.33
C ASN A 90 1.51 8.30 -3.13
N VAL A 91 1.63 9.61 -2.96
CA VAL A 91 1.13 10.33 -1.79
C VAL A 91 -0.41 10.39 -1.72
N ALA A 92 -1.12 10.03 -2.79
CA ALA A 92 -2.57 9.93 -2.81
C ALA A 92 -3.00 8.52 -3.25
N GLY A 93 -3.40 7.69 -2.32
CA GLY A 93 -3.99 6.36 -2.52
C GLY A 93 -5.51 6.41 -2.50
N THR A 94 -6.13 5.90 -1.41
CA THR A 94 -7.61 5.93 -1.25
C THR A 94 -8.16 7.34 -1.14
N LEU A 95 -7.34 8.35 -0.83
CA LEU A 95 -7.71 9.77 -0.88
C LEU A 95 -8.39 10.14 -2.21
N ASN A 96 -7.96 9.53 -3.32
CA ASN A 96 -8.61 9.74 -4.63
C ASN A 96 -10.06 9.23 -4.65
N LEU A 97 -10.33 8.11 -3.97
CA LEU A 97 -11.69 7.58 -3.87
C LEU A 97 -12.54 8.43 -2.92
N ASP A 98 -12.00 8.87 -1.80
CA ASP A 98 -12.70 9.73 -0.85
C ASP A 98 -13.14 11.03 -1.55
N TRP A 99 -12.23 11.67 -2.28
CA TRP A 99 -12.53 12.83 -3.11
C TRP A 99 -13.59 12.53 -4.18
N ALA A 100 -13.50 11.37 -4.85
CA ALA A 100 -14.47 10.99 -5.88
C ALA A 100 -15.86 10.74 -5.28
N VAL A 101 -15.95 10.20 -4.07
CA VAL A 101 -17.22 10.02 -3.34
C VAL A 101 -17.84 11.39 -3.04
N GLU A 102 -17.08 12.29 -2.46
CA GLU A 102 -17.57 13.62 -2.08
C GLU A 102 -17.99 14.44 -3.31
N THR A 103 -17.24 14.35 -4.40
CA THR A 103 -17.40 15.22 -5.58
C THR A 103 -18.36 14.63 -6.61
N LEU A 104 -18.27 13.32 -6.89
CA LEU A 104 -19.02 12.68 -7.97
C LEU A 104 -20.26 11.91 -7.48
N LEU A 105 -20.29 11.52 -6.19
CA LEU A 105 -21.30 10.65 -5.62
C LEU A 105 -21.92 11.20 -4.30
N PRO A 106 -22.21 12.52 -4.19
CA PRO A 106 -22.70 13.09 -2.93
C PRO A 106 -24.04 12.47 -2.49
N ASP A 107 -24.81 11.94 -3.43
CA ASP A 107 -26.06 11.22 -3.18
C ASP A 107 -25.86 9.84 -2.53
N LEU A 108 -24.65 9.28 -2.62
CA LEU A 108 -24.29 7.99 -2.02
C LEU A 108 -23.42 8.14 -0.76
N ALA A 109 -22.74 9.26 -0.55
CA ALA A 109 -21.73 9.46 0.49
C ALA A 109 -22.19 9.09 1.92
N SER A 110 -23.49 9.31 2.24
CA SER A 110 -24.06 8.99 3.56
C SER A 110 -24.67 7.59 3.66
N LYS A 111 -24.60 6.77 2.62
CA LYS A 111 -25.24 5.43 2.63
C LYS A 111 -24.36 4.41 3.38
N PRO A 112 -24.93 3.57 4.24
CA PRO A 112 -24.15 2.59 5.01
C PRO A 112 -23.50 1.52 4.13
N ASP A 113 -24.03 1.28 2.93
CA ASP A 113 -23.56 0.33 1.93
C ASP A 113 -22.86 1.03 0.74
N LEU A 114 -22.25 2.20 0.99
CA LEU A 114 -21.61 3.06 -0.01
C LEU A 114 -20.69 2.28 -0.97
N TYR A 115 -19.73 1.55 -0.43
CA TYR A 115 -18.73 0.87 -1.27
C TYR A 115 -19.32 -0.27 -2.10
N GLN A 116 -20.29 -1.02 -1.55
CA GLN A 116 -21.02 -2.06 -2.31
C GLN A 116 -21.78 -1.45 -3.49
N ARG A 117 -22.41 -0.28 -3.29
CA ARG A 117 -23.10 0.45 -4.37
C ARG A 117 -22.15 0.95 -5.43
N ILE A 118 -21.00 1.47 -5.02
CA ILE A 118 -19.95 1.92 -5.95
C ILE A 118 -19.46 0.74 -6.80
N GLU A 119 -19.10 -0.36 -6.15
CA GLU A 119 -18.60 -1.55 -6.86
C GLU A 119 -19.64 -2.15 -7.81
N ALA A 120 -20.91 -2.23 -7.39
CA ALA A 120 -22.02 -2.68 -8.27
C ALA A 120 -22.19 -1.74 -9.49
N MET A 121 -21.99 -0.44 -9.31
CA MET A 121 -22.12 0.56 -10.38
C MET A 121 -20.98 0.45 -11.40
N ILE A 122 -19.75 0.15 -10.96
CA ILE A 122 -18.56 0.12 -11.83
C ILE A 122 -18.25 -1.28 -12.38
N ALA A 123 -18.75 -2.35 -11.78
CA ALA A 123 -18.47 -3.73 -12.18
C ALA A 123 -18.81 -4.04 -13.65
N PRO A 124 -19.92 -3.52 -14.25
CA PRO A 124 -20.24 -3.79 -15.64
C PRO A 124 -19.30 -3.14 -16.67
N LEU A 125 -18.50 -2.16 -16.25
CA LEU A 125 -17.62 -1.44 -17.16
C LEU A 125 -16.35 -2.27 -17.47
N PRO A 126 -15.83 -2.19 -18.70
CA PRO A 126 -14.60 -2.88 -19.06
C PRO A 126 -13.36 -2.21 -18.42
N ILE A 127 -12.25 -2.94 -18.37
CA ILE A 127 -10.93 -2.40 -18.00
C ILE A 127 -10.58 -1.28 -19.00
N GLY A 128 -10.03 -0.19 -18.46
CA GLY A 128 -9.75 1.04 -19.21
C GLY A 128 -10.95 1.97 -19.31
N SER A 129 -12.05 1.68 -18.59
CA SER A 129 -13.24 2.55 -18.43
C SER A 129 -13.70 3.20 -19.74
N GLU A 130 -13.78 2.39 -20.82
CA GLU A 130 -14.12 2.80 -22.20
C GLU A 130 -13.22 3.93 -22.75
N GLY A 131 -11.99 4.05 -22.26
CA GLY A 131 -11.00 5.04 -22.71
C GLY A 131 -10.83 6.23 -21.75
N VAL A 132 -11.51 6.23 -20.63
CA VAL A 132 -11.29 7.24 -19.57
C VAL A 132 -10.13 6.80 -18.69
N THR A 133 -9.08 7.61 -18.63
CA THR A 133 -7.92 7.40 -17.76
C THR A 133 -7.91 8.45 -16.66
N TYR A 134 -7.64 8.05 -15.43
CA TYR A 134 -7.42 8.96 -14.31
C TYR A 134 -5.96 8.90 -13.84
N LEU A 135 -5.35 10.06 -13.65
CA LEU A 135 -4.02 10.20 -13.03
C LEU A 135 -4.22 10.56 -11.55
N PRO A 136 -3.79 9.70 -10.60
CA PRO A 136 -4.16 9.81 -9.19
C PRO A 136 -3.19 10.69 -8.37
N TYR A 137 -2.81 11.85 -8.89
CA TYR A 137 -1.86 12.77 -8.25
C TYR A 137 -2.59 13.89 -7.51
N LEU A 138 -3.53 13.51 -6.64
CA LEU A 138 -4.42 14.44 -5.94
C LEU A 138 -3.73 15.22 -4.82
N SER A 139 -2.56 14.77 -4.37
CA SER A 139 -1.77 15.47 -3.35
C SER A 139 -1.18 16.77 -3.90
N GLU A 140 -1.12 17.81 -3.05
CA GLU A 140 -0.40 19.05 -3.35
C GLU A 140 1.12 18.84 -3.54
N SER A 141 1.66 17.72 -3.05
CA SER A 141 3.07 17.32 -3.23
C SER A 141 3.39 16.82 -4.65
N GLY A 142 2.39 16.65 -5.51
CA GLY A 142 2.57 16.11 -6.86
C GLY A 142 2.99 14.64 -6.88
N ILE A 143 3.92 14.31 -7.78
CA ILE A 143 4.51 12.98 -7.91
C ILE A 143 5.88 12.96 -7.23
N ILE A 144 6.12 11.95 -6.40
CA ILE A 144 7.42 11.73 -5.74
C ILE A 144 8.11 10.42 -6.18
N ALA A 145 7.37 9.55 -6.87
CA ALA A 145 7.86 8.33 -7.52
C ALA A 145 6.82 7.86 -8.56
N PRO A 146 7.23 7.18 -9.65
CA PRO A 146 8.58 6.79 -10.05
C PRO A 146 9.39 7.91 -10.73
N VAL A 147 8.83 9.09 -10.82
CA VAL A 147 9.46 10.34 -11.26
C VAL A 147 9.09 11.43 -10.26
N VAL A 148 9.87 12.50 -10.19
CA VAL A 148 9.57 13.62 -9.29
C VAL A 148 9.03 14.78 -10.12
N ASP A 149 7.79 15.20 -9.83
CA ASP A 149 7.16 16.39 -10.39
C ASP A 149 6.18 16.98 -9.37
N VAL A 150 6.61 18.03 -8.67
CA VAL A 150 5.83 18.70 -7.62
C VAL A 150 4.63 19.47 -8.16
N GLU A 151 4.61 19.77 -9.47
CA GLU A 151 3.52 20.49 -10.13
C GLU A 151 2.45 19.56 -10.73
N ALA A 152 2.70 18.23 -10.74
CA ALA A 152 1.74 17.28 -11.23
C ALA A 152 0.46 17.27 -10.37
N ARG A 153 -0.68 17.18 -11.02
CA ARG A 153 -1.99 17.13 -10.36
C ARG A 153 -2.86 16.03 -10.95
N ALA A 154 -3.84 15.60 -10.17
CA ALA A 154 -4.83 14.63 -10.62
C ALA A 154 -5.63 15.15 -11.81
N GLY A 155 -6.05 14.23 -12.68
CA GLY A 155 -6.85 14.62 -13.83
C GLY A 155 -7.46 13.44 -14.57
N PHE A 156 -8.61 13.70 -15.20
CA PHE A 156 -9.26 12.77 -16.12
C PHE A 156 -8.85 13.07 -17.56
N HIS A 157 -8.59 12.03 -18.32
CA HIS A 157 -8.25 12.10 -19.75
C HIS A 157 -9.18 11.19 -20.55
N GLY A 158 -9.50 11.60 -21.80
CA GLY A 158 -10.33 10.79 -22.68
C GLY A 158 -11.84 10.91 -22.48
N LEU A 159 -12.31 11.87 -21.66
CA LEU A 159 -13.74 12.11 -21.48
C LEU A 159 -14.41 12.58 -22.78
N THR A 160 -15.59 12.03 -23.02
CA THR A 160 -16.51 12.44 -24.11
C THR A 160 -17.95 12.50 -23.55
N PRO A 161 -18.93 13.04 -24.26
CA PRO A 161 -20.31 13.14 -23.77
C PRO A 161 -21.00 11.79 -23.43
N ARG A 162 -20.46 10.64 -23.89
CA ARG A 162 -20.99 9.31 -23.55
C ARG A 162 -20.59 8.83 -22.14
N HIS A 163 -19.57 9.42 -21.55
CA HIS A 163 -19.05 8.99 -20.26
C HIS A 163 -19.81 9.68 -19.13
N GLY A 164 -20.30 8.89 -18.18
CA GLY A 164 -20.96 9.38 -16.97
C GLY A 164 -20.16 9.04 -15.69
N ARG A 165 -20.78 9.30 -14.53
CA ARG A 165 -20.20 9.03 -13.20
C ARG A 165 -19.57 7.63 -13.06
N PRO A 166 -20.23 6.52 -13.53
CA PRO A 166 -19.63 5.19 -13.40
C PRO A 166 -18.26 5.08 -14.05
N HIS A 167 -18.07 5.66 -15.25
CA HIS A 167 -16.80 5.66 -15.96
C HIS A 167 -15.72 6.44 -15.20
N MET A 168 -16.05 7.60 -14.64
CA MET A 168 -15.11 8.40 -13.87
C MET A 168 -14.67 7.67 -12.59
N VAL A 169 -15.62 7.10 -11.87
CA VAL A 169 -15.32 6.36 -10.62
C VAL A 169 -14.52 5.09 -10.91
N ARG A 170 -14.85 4.36 -11.98
CA ARG A 170 -14.07 3.20 -12.45
C ARG A 170 -12.65 3.62 -12.78
N ALA A 171 -12.48 4.73 -13.50
CA ALA A 171 -11.15 5.26 -13.84
C ALA A 171 -10.35 5.66 -12.60
N VAL A 172 -10.98 6.14 -11.51
CA VAL A 172 -10.30 6.41 -10.24
C VAL A 172 -9.77 5.12 -9.62
N TYR A 173 -10.59 4.06 -9.53
CA TYR A 173 -10.13 2.74 -9.04
C TYR A 173 -8.95 2.24 -9.85
N GLU A 174 -9.05 2.25 -11.17
CA GLU A 174 -7.99 1.79 -12.07
C GLU A 174 -6.75 2.69 -12.02
N GLY A 175 -6.92 4.01 -11.96
CA GLY A 175 -5.80 4.96 -11.90
C GLY A 175 -4.90 4.73 -10.69
N VAL A 176 -5.47 4.48 -9.50
CA VAL A 176 -4.70 4.14 -8.29
C VAL A 176 -3.97 2.82 -8.45
N VAL A 177 -4.61 1.80 -9.03
CA VAL A 177 -3.99 0.49 -9.31
C VAL A 177 -2.86 0.62 -10.33
N LEU A 178 -3.05 1.43 -11.38
CA LEU A 178 -2.04 1.66 -12.42
C LEU A 178 -0.84 2.46 -11.88
N ALA A 179 -1.08 3.41 -10.96
CA ALA A 179 0.00 4.06 -10.24
C ALA A 179 0.79 3.06 -9.38
N LEU A 180 0.11 2.16 -8.66
CA LEU A 180 0.77 1.10 -7.89
C LEU A 180 1.61 0.19 -8.79
N ARG A 181 1.09 -0.17 -9.98
CA ARG A 181 1.84 -0.93 -10.99
C ARG A 181 3.09 -0.18 -11.45
N ASP A 182 2.98 1.13 -11.67
CA ASP A 182 4.08 1.98 -12.11
C ASP A 182 5.20 2.03 -11.05
N LEU A 183 4.83 2.15 -9.78
CA LEU A 183 5.75 2.08 -8.65
C LEU A 183 6.42 0.71 -8.52
N TYR A 184 5.66 -0.38 -8.66
CA TYR A 184 6.17 -1.74 -8.49
C TYR A 184 7.20 -2.12 -9.55
N ARG A 185 7.07 -1.60 -10.75
CA ARG A 185 8.02 -1.84 -11.85
C ARG A 185 9.42 -1.26 -11.61
N GLU A 186 9.54 -0.29 -10.72
CA GLU A 186 10.83 0.31 -10.34
C GLU A 186 11.53 -0.46 -9.21
N LEU A 187 10.90 -1.52 -8.69
CA LEU A 187 11.45 -2.32 -7.61
C LEU A 187 12.04 -3.62 -8.14
N ASP A 188 13.31 -3.88 -7.80
CA ASP A 188 14.00 -5.12 -8.11
C ASP A 188 13.61 -6.26 -7.14
N GLY A 189 13.65 -7.49 -7.64
CA GLY A 189 13.56 -8.70 -6.83
C GLY A 189 12.20 -8.97 -6.20
N GLY A 190 11.13 -8.30 -6.69
CA GLY A 190 9.78 -8.47 -6.18
C GLY A 190 9.25 -9.89 -6.38
N SER A 191 8.61 -10.44 -5.35
CA SER A 191 7.89 -11.71 -5.38
C SER A 191 6.67 -11.64 -6.30
N ARG A 192 6.26 -12.79 -6.85
CA ARG A 192 4.94 -12.92 -7.49
C ARG A 192 3.78 -12.95 -6.49
N GLU A 193 4.07 -12.94 -5.20
CA GLU A 193 3.08 -12.77 -4.13
C GLU A 193 3.29 -11.42 -3.45
N ILE A 194 2.22 -10.65 -3.31
CA ILE A 194 2.21 -9.32 -2.70
C ILE A 194 1.25 -9.34 -1.51
N LEU A 195 1.74 -9.03 -0.33
CA LEU A 195 0.89 -8.76 0.83
C LEU A 195 0.27 -7.38 0.67
N LEU A 196 -1.08 -7.29 0.65
CA LEU A 196 -1.81 -6.04 0.50
C LEU A 196 -2.55 -5.70 1.79
N THR A 197 -2.29 -4.52 2.33
CA THR A 197 -2.92 -3.99 3.54
C THR A 197 -3.54 -2.61 3.29
N GLY A 198 -4.15 -2.03 4.32
CA GLY A 198 -4.81 -0.72 4.23
C GLY A 198 -6.31 -0.81 3.95
N GLY A 199 -6.97 0.36 3.95
CA GLY A 199 -8.42 0.46 3.77
C GLY A 199 -8.92 -0.10 2.45
N GLY A 200 -8.19 0.13 1.36
CA GLY A 200 -8.52 -0.37 0.03
C GLY A 200 -8.46 -1.89 -0.09
N ALA A 201 -7.64 -2.55 0.73
CA ALA A 201 -7.58 -4.01 0.77
C ALA A 201 -8.88 -4.66 1.30
N ARG A 202 -9.80 -3.90 1.90
CA ARG A 202 -11.12 -4.40 2.32
C ARG A 202 -12.03 -4.71 1.14
N SER A 203 -11.82 -4.07 -0.01
CA SER A 203 -12.56 -4.30 -1.25
C SER A 203 -12.02 -5.52 -1.99
N PRO A 204 -12.80 -6.61 -2.14
CA PRO A 204 -12.39 -7.76 -2.95
C PRO A 204 -12.18 -7.38 -4.42
N MET A 205 -13.04 -6.50 -4.96
CA MET A 205 -12.93 -6.01 -6.33
C MET A 205 -11.63 -5.24 -6.55
N TRP A 206 -11.32 -4.28 -5.68
CA TRP A 206 -10.09 -3.48 -5.81
C TRP A 206 -8.83 -4.35 -5.63
N THR A 207 -8.88 -5.30 -4.69
CA THR A 207 -7.80 -6.26 -4.48
C THR A 207 -7.57 -7.14 -5.72
N GLN A 208 -8.66 -7.60 -6.38
CA GLN A 208 -8.55 -8.35 -7.63
C GLN A 208 -7.97 -7.49 -8.76
N MET A 209 -8.39 -6.23 -8.88
CA MET A 209 -7.79 -5.30 -9.86
C MET A 209 -6.27 -5.14 -9.64
N VAL A 210 -5.82 -5.10 -8.37
CA VAL A 210 -4.38 -5.06 -8.06
C VAL A 210 -3.70 -6.33 -8.53
N ALA A 211 -4.27 -7.52 -8.25
CA ALA A 211 -3.70 -8.79 -8.68
C ALA A 211 -3.57 -8.86 -10.20
N ASP A 212 -4.64 -8.54 -10.92
CA ASP A 212 -4.70 -8.61 -12.38
C ASP A 212 -3.73 -7.61 -13.04
N ALA A 213 -3.74 -6.36 -12.55
CA ALA A 213 -2.91 -5.30 -13.12
C ALA A 213 -1.41 -5.52 -12.87
N LEU A 214 -1.02 -6.06 -11.72
CA LEU A 214 0.37 -6.34 -11.39
C LEU A 214 0.85 -7.70 -11.92
N GLY A 215 -0.08 -8.59 -12.32
CA GLY A 215 0.23 -9.95 -12.72
C GLY A 215 0.82 -10.78 -11.57
N ALA A 216 0.38 -10.53 -10.35
CA ALA A 216 0.90 -11.12 -9.13
C ALA A 216 -0.25 -11.59 -8.22
N THR A 217 -0.03 -12.67 -7.49
CA THR A 217 -0.97 -13.11 -6.45
C THR A 217 -1.00 -12.07 -5.33
N VAL A 218 -2.18 -11.61 -4.97
CA VAL A 218 -2.37 -10.69 -3.83
C VAL A 218 -2.91 -11.44 -2.63
N LEU A 219 -2.21 -11.33 -1.51
CA LEU A 219 -2.56 -11.90 -0.23
C LEU A 219 -3.01 -10.80 0.72
N VAL A 220 -4.23 -10.88 1.24
CA VAL A 220 -4.72 -9.97 2.28
C VAL A 220 -4.55 -10.66 3.62
N PRO A 221 -3.64 -10.17 4.49
CA PRO A 221 -3.44 -10.77 5.80
C PRO A 221 -4.64 -10.48 6.73
N GLU A 222 -4.84 -11.38 7.72
CA GLU A 222 -5.86 -11.20 8.73
C GLU A 222 -5.48 -10.10 9.73
N GLY A 223 -6.40 -9.18 9.99
CA GLY A 223 -6.23 -8.06 10.91
C GLY A 223 -6.18 -6.70 10.21
N THR A 224 -5.98 -5.65 11.01
CA THR A 224 -5.97 -4.25 10.54
C THR A 224 -4.78 -3.47 11.09
N GLU A 225 -4.44 -3.64 12.35
CA GLU A 225 -3.45 -2.83 13.07
C GLU A 225 -2.04 -3.49 13.01
N PHE A 226 -1.50 -3.63 11.80
CA PHE A 226 -0.22 -4.31 11.58
C PHE A 226 0.95 -3.57 12.24
N GLY A 227 0.92 -2.24 12.29
CA GLY A 227 1.93 -1.46 13.01
C GLY A 227 1.98 -1.79 14.50
N ALA A 228 0.81 -1.82 15.17
CA ALA A 228 0.70 -2.21 16.57
C ALA A 228 1.11 -3.68 16.80
N ARG A 229 0.70 -4.60 15.87
CA ARG A 229 1.14 -6.00 15.91
C ARG A 229 2.66 -6.11 15.83
N GLY A 230 3.29 -5.41 14.89
CA GLY A 230 4.75 -5.41 14.73
C GLY A 230 5.48 -4.90 15.97
N ALA A 231 5.01 -3.80 16.55
CA ALA A 231 5.55 -3.27 17.82
C ALA A 231 5.43 -4.30 18.96
N ALA A 232 4.28 -4.99 19.07
CA ALA A 232 4.08 -6.04 20.06
C ALA A 232 5.01 -7.25 19.84
N LEU A 233 5.25 -7.64 18.58
CA LEU A 233 6.18 -8.72 18.23
C LEU A 233 7.62 -8.35 18.59
N LEU A 234 8.05 -7.10 18.34
CA LEU A 234 9.36 -6.60 18.76
C LEU A 234 9.53 -6.67 20.29
N ALA A 235 8.53 -6.20 21.04
CA ALA A 235 8.55 -6.27 22.49
C ALA A 235 8.57 -7.71 23.02
N ALA A 236 7.79 -8.62 22.41
CA ALA A 236 7.75 -10.03 22.76
C ALA A 236 9.10 -10.74 22.49
N THR A 237 9.76 -10.38 21.38
CA THR A 237 11.11 -10.88 21.05
C THR A 237 12.13 -10.34 22.04
N ALA A 238 12.07 -9.05 22.37
CA ALA A 238 12.98 -8.40 23.30
C ALA A 238 12.99 -9.05 24.71
N ILE A 239 11.85 -9.59 25.16
CA ILE A 239 11.73 -10.30 26.44
C ILE A 239 11.94 -11.84 26.32
N GLY A 240 12.37 -12.31 25.14
CA GLY A 240 12.72 -13.71 24.90
C GLY A 240 11.56 -14.67 24.70
N ARG A 241 10.34 -14.17 24.36
CA ARG A 241 9.21 -15.05 24.01
C ARG A 241 9.38 -15.77 22.68
N PHE A 242 10.19 -15.20 21.79
CA PHE A 242 10.57 -15.76 20.49
C PHE A 242 12.09 -15.72 20.35
N GLY A 243 12.65 -16.69 19.67
CA GLY A 243 14.10 -16.78 19.41
C GLY A 243 14.59 -15.72 18.42
N SER A 244 13.68 -15.14 17.61
CA SER A 244 13.97 -14.06 16.67
C SER A 244 12.70 -13.33 16.25
N ILE A 245 12.84 -12.10 15.77
CA ILE A 245 11.71 -11.35 15.21
C ILE A 245 11.11 -12.02 13.95
N ARG A 246 11.91 -12.75 13.21
CA ARG A 246 11.45 -13.55 12.07
C ARG A 246 10.49 -14.66 12.52
N GLU A 247 10.87 -15.43 13.54
CA GLU A 247 10.02 -16.46 14.15
C GLU A 247 8.72 -15.84 14.66
N ALA A 248 8.80 -14.74 15.39
CA ALA A 248 7.65 -14.00 15.91
C ALA A 248 6.70 -13.58 14.79
N SER A 249 7.24 -12.97 13.71
CA SER A 249 6.47 -12.50 12.57
C SER A 249 5.77 -13.63 11.82
N VAL A 250 6.47 -14.74 11.56
CA VAL A 250 5.90 -15.91 10.87
C VAL A 250 4.83 -16.60 11.73
N SER A 251 5.00 -16.67 13.05
CA SER A 251 4.05 -17.33 13.97
C SER A 251 2.67 -16.67 13.98
N THR A 252 2.58 -15.39 13.57
CA THR A 252 1.33 -14.63 13.50
C THR A 252 0.77 -14.50 12.08
N ARG A 253 1.40 -15.16 11.11
CA ARG A 253 0.96 -15.11 9.71
C ARG A 253 -0.35 -15.84 9.52
N ALA A 254 -1.41 -15.09 9.20
CA ALA A 254 -2.70 -15.60 8.79
C ALA A 254 -3.17 -14.82 7.57
N ILE A 255 -3.62 -15.55 6.54
CA ILE A 255 -4.11 -14.95 5.29
C ILE A 255 -5.62 -15.07 5.26
N GLN A 256 -6.30 -13.94 5.21
CA GLN A 256 -7.76 -13.86 5.15
C GLN A 256 -8.29 -14.13 3.73
N ARG A 257 -7.61 -13.59 2.71
CA ARG A 257 -8.02 -13.71 1.31
C ARG A 257 -6.80 -13.84 0.40
N ARG A 258 -7.00 -14.58 -0.69
CA ARG A 258 -6.02 -14.77 -1.76
C ARG A 258 -6.68 -14.44 -3.09
N HIS A 259 -6.05 -13.62 -3.91
CA HIS A 259 -6.50 -13.22 -5.23
C HIS A 259 -5.42 -13.58 -6.24
N GLU A 260 -5.74 -14.52 -7.12
CA GLU A 260 -4.86 -14.87 -8.24
C GLU A 260 -5.12 -13.93 -9.41
N PRO A 261 -4.07 -13.52 -10.16
CA PRO A 261 -4.25 -12.72 -11.36
C PRO A 261 -4.94 -13.53 -12.47
N ASP A 262 -5.92 -12.94 -13.14
CA ASP A 262 -6.50 -13.52 -14.34
C ASP A 262 -5.60 -13.19 -15.56
N ALA A 263 -4.85 -14.18 -16.02
CA ALA A 263 -3.93 -14.03 -17.14
C ALA A 263 -4.65 -13.63 -18.46
N ALA A 264 -5.95 -13.93 -18.60
CA ALA A 264 -6.72 -13.56 -19.78
C ALA A 264 -6.98 -12.03 -19.85
N LEU A 265 -6.93 -11.35 -18.69
CA LEU A 265 -7.10 -9.90 -18.60
C LEU A 265 -5.81 -9.10 -18.77
N ALA A 266 -4.64 -9.77 -18.77
CA ALA A 266 -3.34 -9.11 -18.87
C ALA A 266 -3.22 -8.15 -20.09
N PRO A 267 -3.66 -8.51 -21.32
CA PRO A 267 -3.59 -7.57 -22.44
C PRO A 267 -4.41 -6.29 -22.24
N GLN A 268 -5.55 -6.39 -21.58
CA GLN A 268 -6.42 -5.22 -21.29
C GLN A 268 -5.76 -4.30 -20.26
N TRP A 269 -5.17 -4.87 -19.19
CA TRP A 269 -4.42 -4.11 -18.20
C TRP A 269 -3.15 -3.49 -18.79
N ASP A 270 -2.47 -4.16 -19.72
CA ASP A 270 -1.31 -3.59 -20.43
C ASP A 270 -1.72 -2.41 -21.31
N GLN A 271 -2.85 -2.50 -21.98
CA GLN A 271 -3.40 -1.39 -22.78
C GLN A 271 -3.78 -0.19 -21.89
N ALA A 272 -4.46 -0.44 -20.76
CA ALA A 272 -4.82 0.60 -19.79
C ALA A 272 -3.58 1.25 -19.19
N PHE A 273 -2.55 0.45 -18.84
CA PHE A 273 -1.29 0.96 -18.33
C PHE A 273 -0.51 1.79 -19.36
N ALA A 274 -0.50 1.37 -20.62
CA ALA A 274 0.10 2.16 -21.70
C ALA A 274 -0.61 3.51 -21.89
N ALA A 275 -1.95 3.56 -21.76
CA ALA A 275 -2.71 4.80 -21.80
C ALA A 275 -2.37 5.70 -20.60
N TYR A 276 -2.36 5.14 -19.39
CA TYR A 276 -1.96 5.83 -18.17
C TYR A 276 -0.58 6.47 -18.30
N ARG A 277 0.44 5.71 -18.73
CA ARG A 277 1.80 6.23 -18.91
C ARG A 277 1.86 7.33 -19.96
N ARG A 278 1.18 7.19 -21.10
CA ARG A 278 1.13 8.27 -22.12
C ARG A 278 0.58 9.57 -21.57
N HIS A 279 -0.43 9.52 -20.70
CA HIS A 279 -1.00 10.72 -20.09
C HIS A 279 -0.10 11.29 -19.00
N ARG A 280 0.50 10.43 -18.17
CA ARG A 280 1.52 10.83 -17.19
C ARG A 280 2.70 11.53 -17.86
N ASP A 281 3.28 10.92 -18.87
CA ASP A 281 4.47 11.45 -19.57
C ASP A 281 4.19 12.80 -20.26
N LYS A 282 2.94 13.03 -20.72
CA LYS A 282 2.52 14.32 -21.26
C LYS A 282 2.49 15.45 -20.22
N ILE A 283 2.12 15.17 -18.98
CA ILE A 283 2.15 16.20 -17.93
C ILE A 283 3.58 16.48 -17.47
N LEU A 284 4.49 15.50 -17.59
CA LEU A 284 5.92 15.66 -17.27
C LEU A 284 6.73 16.40 -18.35
N ALA A 285 6.21 16.49 -19.58
CA ALA A 285 6.88 17.12 -20.72
C ALA A 285 6.60 18.62 -20.84
N ARG A 286 6.15 19.28 -19.75
CA ARG A 286 5.82 20.73 -19.73
C ARG A 286 7.04 21.61 -19.67
#